data_dfd21694c60742d5cb08b9ce15de0f80
#
_entry.id   dfd21694c60742d5cb08b9ce15de0f80
#
_cell.length_a   1.000
_cell.length_b   1.000
_cell.length_c   1.000
_cell.angle_alpha   90.00
_cell.angle_beta   90.00
_cell.angle_gamma   90.00
#
_symmetry.space_group_name_H-M   'P 1'
#
loop_
_entity.id
_entity.type
_entity.pdbx_description
1 polymer ?
#
loop_
_entity_poly.entity_id
_entity_poly.type
_entity_poly.pdbx_seq_one_letter_code
_entity_poly.pdbx_strand_id
1 'polypeptide(L)'
;DRSRSKKVEMLARVFDHCSMKYRSGFRMLTLGWSDGNSFLPVSHSLLSAAEDKNLICGGKQYDGRSLAGRRRLQSRRKATEVMVELIHSAQCAGITAKYILFDSWFSAPKTILELKKQERLDTIAMMKKSKTKYGYQGERLNVKEIYSRNKKRRGRSRYLLSVLVEIEKDGESLPAKLVFVRNKSKRKDWLVLVSTDISISEEEIIRIYGKRWDIEVFFKACKSYLKLVKEYRGISYDAMSAHVAIVFARYMMLSVAQRENEDDKTICEL
;
A
#
# COMPACT_ATOMS: atom_id res chain seq x y z
N ASP A 1 -8.02 -2.90 15.88
CA ASP A 1 -9.20 -3.62 16.33
C ASP A 1 -9.72 -3.01 17.65
N ARG A 2 -11.01 -2.72 17.72
CA ARG A 2 -11.72 -2.15 18.87
C ARG A 2 -12.97 -2.98 19.19
N SER A 3 -12.82 -4.27 19.18
CA SER A 3 -13.92 -5.25 19.26
C SER A 3 -14.85 -5.11 20.47
N ARG A 4 -14.37 -4.53 21.57
CA ARG A 4 -15.15 -4.36 22.81
C ARG A 4 -15.74 -2.95 23.00
N SER A 5 -15.46 -2.00 22.13
CA SER A 5 -15.97 -0.63 22.27
C SER A 5 -17.13 -0.37 21.32
N LYS A 6 -18.11 0.39 21.78
CA LYS A 6 -19.20 0.94 20.96
C LYS A 6 -19.18 2.49 20.90
N LYS A 7 -18.30 3.13 21.70
CA LYS A 7 -18.26 4.60 21.90
C LYS A 7 -17.10 5.29 21.18
N VAL A 8 -16.28 4.55 20.44
CA VAL A 8 -15.15 5.13 19.73
C VAL A 8 -15.68 5.86 18.49
N GLU A 9 -15.33 7.14 18.39
CA GLU A 9 -15.73 8.01 17.29
C GLU A 9 -15.29 7.43 15.93
N MET A 10 -16.17 7.48 14.92
CA MET A 10 -15.97 6.92 13.57
C MET A 10 -15.74 5.40 13.53
N LEU A 11 -16.04 4.68 14.61
CA LEU A 11 -15.90 3.23 14.64
C LEU A 11 -16.81 2.56 13.63
N ALA A 12 -16.27 1.60 12.88
CA ALA A 12 -17.01 0.91 11.83
C ALA A 12 -16.77 -0.60 11.82
N ARG A 13 -17.67 -1.32 11.16
CA ARG A 13 -17.45 -2.71 10.77
C ARG A 13 -16.56 -2.73 9.52
N VAL A 14 -15.32 -3.16 9.68
CA VAL A 14 -14.33 -3.26 8.61
C VAL A 14 -13.99 -4.72 8.34
N PHE A 15 -13.81 -5.07 7.08
CA PHE A 15 -13.44 -6.43 6.71
C PHE A 15 -11.95 -6.66 6.99
N ASP A 16 -11.65 -7.67 7.79
CA ASP A 16 -10.30 -8.13 8.07
C ASP A 16 -9.93 -9.29 7.14
N HIS A 17 -9.03 -9.02 6.19
CA HIS A 17 -8.59 -10.00 5.20
C HIS A 17 -7.75 -11.15 5.81
N CYS A 18 -7.15 -10.96 6.99
CA CYS A 18 -6.39 -12.02 7.65
C CYS A 18 -7.32 -13.06 8.27
N SER A 19 -8.37 -12.61 8.98
CA SER A 19 -9.34 -13.51 9.61
C SER A 19 -10.55 -13.81 8.73
N MET A 20 -10.67 -13.18 7.54
CA MET A 20 -11.79 -13.29 6.61
C MET A 20 -13.16 -12.99 7.27
N LYS A 21 -13.19 -12.04 8.22
CA LYS A 21 -14.37 -11.67 9.00
C LYS A 21 -14.48 -10.15 9.14
N TYR A 22 -15.70 -9.68 9.36
CA TYR A 22 -15.92 -8.30 9.77
C TYR A 22 -15.55 -8.12 11.24
N ARG A 23 -14.77 -7.05 11.52
CA ARG A 23 -14.38 -6.65 12.87
C ARG A 23 -14.72 -5.20 13.12
N SER A 24 -14.92 -4.84 14.36
CA SER A 24 -15.08 -3.43 14.78
C SER A 24 -13.70 -2.78 14.84
N GLY A 25 -13.49 -1.72 14.08
CA GLY A 25 -12.19 -1.06 14.03
C GLY A 25 -12.04 -0.08 12.89
N PHE A 26 -10.80 0.12 12.48
CA PHE A 26 -10.38 0.97 11.36
C PHE A 26 -9.40 0.18 10.48
N ARG A 27 -9.38 0.51 9.20
CA ARG A 27 -8.29 0.12 8.31
C ARG A 27 -7.26 1.24 8.30
N MET A 28 -6.05 0.97 8.71
CA MET A 28 -4.98 1.95 8.67
C MET A 28 -4.27 1.87 7.32
N LEU A 29 -4.39 2.93 6.53
CA LEU A 29 -3.60 3.15 5.33
C LEU A 29 -2.36 3.94 5.73
N THR A 30 -1.19 3.47 5.32
CA THR A 30 0.10 4.10 5.63
C THR A 30 0.90 4.29 4.38
N LEU A 31 1.44 5.48 4.20
CA LEU A 31 2.47 5.79 3.23
C LEU A 31 3.82 5.79 3.94
N GLY A 32 4.77 5.01 3.41
CA GLY A 32 6.16 5.01 3.86
C GLY A 32 7.09 5.38 2.72
N TRP A 33 8.27 5.85 3.06
CA TRP A 33 9.37 6.14 2.16
C TRP A 33 10.56 5.25 2.48
N SER A 34 11.31 4.83 1.46
CA SER A 34 12.52 4.05 1.65
C SER A 34 13.58 4.46 0.62
N ASP A 35 14.81 4.58 1.07
CA ASP A 35 16.02 4.72 0.22
C ASP A 35 16.58 3.35 -0.21
N GLY A 36 15.93 2.26 0.16
CA GLY A 36 16.37 0.89 -0.06
C GLY A 36 17.13 0.28 1.10
N ASN A 37 17.54 1.05 2.10
CA ASN A 37 18.21 0.62 3.33
C ASN A 37 17.36 0.90 4.56
N SER A 38 16.80 2.09 4.65
CA SER A 38 15.93 2.52 5.74
C SER A 38 14.49 2.68 5.26
N PHE A 39 13.55 2.39 6.15
CA PHE A 39 12.12 2.64 5.93
C PHE A 39 11.64 3.68 6.94
N LEU A 40 10.97 4.72 6.45
CA LEU A 40 10.40 5.79 7.26
C LEU A 40 8.89 5.93 6.98
N PRO A 41 8.01 5.88 8.00
CA PRO A 41 6.59 6.16 7.81
C PRO A 41 6.39 7.66 7.55
N VAL A 42 5.73 8.02 6.45
CA VAL A 42 5.51 9.42 6.03
C VAL A 42 4.18 9.94 6.53
N SER A 43 3.11 9.20 6.27
CA SER A 43 1.76 9.60 6.62
C SER A 43 0.83 8.41 6.79
N HIS A 44 -0.34 8.66 7.41
CA HIS A 44 -1.36 7.64 7.60
C HIS A 44 -2.77 8.22 7.54
N SER A 45 -3.73 7.36 7.27
CA SER A 45 -5.15 7.63 7.43
C SER A 45 -5.85 6.43 8.10
N LEU A 46 -6.67 6.71 9.10
CA LEU A 46 -7.53 5.71 9.73
C LEU A 46 -8.86 5.66 8.99
N LEU A 47 -9.02 4.68 8.10
CA LEU A 47 -10.20 4.54 7.27
C LEU A 47 -11.32 3.84 8.03
N SER A 48 -12.48 4.47 8.04
CA SER A 48 -13.75 3.97 8.54
C SER A 48 -14.57 3.34 7.40
N ALA A 49 -15.89 3.30 7.53
CA ALA A 49 -16.79 2.85 6.46
C ALA A 49 -17.36 4.04 5.68
N ALA A 50 -17.45 3.91 4.36
CA ALA A 50 -18.09 4.90 3.51
C ALA A 50 -19.62 4.98 3.76
N GLU A 51 -20.25 3.84 4.00
CA GLU A 51 -21.70 3.72 4.19
C GLU A 51 -22.07 3.78 5.68
N ASP A 52 -23.13 4.54 6.00
CA ASP A 52 -23.60 4.74 7.37
C ASP A 52 -24.04 3.43 8.05
N LYS A 53 -24.62 2.49 7.28
CA LYS A 53 -25.03 1.17 7.81
C LYS A 53 -23.88 0.35 8.43
N ASN A 54 -22.65 0.66 8.05
CA ASN A 54 -21.44 0.00 8.55
C ASN A 54 -20.78 0.78 9.69
N LEU A 55 -21.25 1.99 10.02
CA LEU A 55 -20.79 2.73 11.19
C LEU A 55 -21.43 2.14 12.46
N ILE A 56 -20.60 1.97 13.49
CA ILE A 56 -21.03 1.58 14.84
C ILE A 56 -21.22 2.84 15.69
N CYS A 57 -20.35 3.82 15.49
CA CYS A 57 -20.42 5.11 16.14
C CYS A 57 -20.08 6.21 15.13
N GLY A 58 -20.92 7.21 15.01
CA GLY A 58 -20.71 8.36 14.14
C GLY A 58 -19.56 9.25 14.60
N GLY A 59 -19.18 10.19 13.74
CA GLY A 59 -18.20 11.23 14.03
C GLY A 59 -18.87 12.47 14.59
N LYS A 60 -18.13 13.25 15.36
CA LYS A 60 -18.51 14.62 15.71
C LYS A 60 -18.47 15.49 14.45
N GLN A 61 -19.35 16.47 14.40
CA GLN A 61 -19.35 17.46 13.33
C GLN A 61 -18.25 18.50 13.55
N TYR A 62 -17.49 18.76 12.50
CA TYR A 62 -16.47 19.81 12.46
C TYR A 62 -16.58 20.55 11.13
N ASP A 63 -16.10 21.79 11.10
CA ASP A 63 -15.93 22.51 9.84
C ASP A 63 -15.02 21.68 8.91
N GLY A 64 -15.52 21.37 7.70
CA GLY A 64 -14.78 20.57 6.70
C GLY A 64 -13.45 21.19 6.25
N ARG A 65 -13.24 22.48 6.50
CA ARG A 65 -11.97 23.19 6.24
C ARG A 65 -10.94 22.96 7.33
N SER A 66 -11.38 22.63 8.54
CA SER A 66 -10.48 22.29 9.65
C SER A 66 -9.77 20.97 9.42
N LEU A 67 -8.59 20.78 10.04
CA LEU A 67 -7.86 19.53 9.97
C LEU A 67 -8.70 18.36 10.53
N ALA A 68 -9.42 18.58 11.60
CA ALA A 68 -10.31 17.60 12.21
C ALA A 68 -11.45 17.18 11.29
N GLY A 69 -12.09 18.14 10.60
CA GLY A 69 -13.14 17.87 9.62
C GLY A 69 -12.60 17.13 8.41
N ARG A 70 -11.49 17.60 7.82
CA ARG A 70 -10.85 16.94 6.66
C ARG A 70 -10.48 15.49 6.94
N ARG A 71 -9.91 15.18 8.10
CA ARG A 71 -9.56 13.79 8.49
C ARG A 71 -10.80 12.89 8.56
N ARG A 72 -11.92 13.38 9.06
CA ARG A 72 -13.18 12.61 9.13
C ARG A 72 -13.77 12.36 7.75
N LEU A 73 -13.78 13.37 6.90
CA LEU A 73 -14.21 13.23 5.50
C LEU A 73 -13.31 12.22 4.76
N GLN A 74 -12.00 12.35 4.89
CA GLN A 74 -11.03 11.43 4.30
C GLN A 74 -11.24 9.98 4.79
N SER A 75 -11.54 9.78 6.08
CA SER A 75 -11.72 8.44 6.66
C SER A 75 -12.86 7.64 6.03
N ARG A 76 -13.79 8.30 5.38
CA ARG A 76 -14.96 7.70 4.72
C ARG A 76 -14.78 7.46 3.23
N ARG A 77 -13.65 7.86 2.66
CA ARG A 77 -13.34 7.70 1.24
C ARG A 77 -12.71 6.32 0.95
N LYS A 78 -12.64 5.98 -0.33
CA LYS A 78 -12.00 4.74 -0.79
C LYS A 78 -10.50 4.81 -0.54
N ALA A 79 -9.91 3.72 -0.09
CA ALA A 79 -8.48 3.63 0.19
C ALA A 79 -7.60 4.01 -1.01
N THR A 80 -8.03 3.71 -2.25
CA THR A 80 -7.31 4.08 -3.47
C THR A 80 -7.26 5.59 -3.69
N GLU A 81 -8.34 6.32 -3.43
CA GLU A 81 -8.39 7.77 -3.53
C GLU A 81 -7.54 8.44 -2.44
N VAL A 82 -7.67 7.92 -1.19
CA VAL A 82 -6.88 8.43 -0.07
C VAL A 82 -5.39 8.16 -0.27
N MET A 83 -5.01 7.04 -0.88
CA MET A 83 -3.62 6.73 -1.21
C MET A 83 -3.02 7.82 -2.13
N VAL A 84 -3.71 8.19 -3.20
CA VAL A 84 -3.24 9.24 -4.13
C VAL A 84 -3.10 10.59 -3.40
N GLU A 85 -4.07 10.94 -2.54
CA GLU A 85 -4.02 12.16 -1.74
C GLU A 85 -2.83 12.19 -0.76
N LEU A 86 -2.52 11.05 -0.12
CA LEU A 86 -1.34 10.95 0.76
C LEU A 86 -0.04 11.10 -0.02
N ILE A 87 0.05 10.51 -1.21
CA ILE A 87 1.22 10.63 -2.10
C ILE A 87 1.39 12.09 -2.54
N HIS A 88 0.32 12.72 -3.04
CA HIS A 88 0.34 14.13 -3.43
C HIS A 88 0.82 15.04 -2.28
N SER A 89 0.26 14.83 -1.08
CA SER A 89 0.65 15.60 0.11
C SER A 89 2.12 15.41 0.49
N ALA A 90 2.66 14.21 0.32
CA ALA A 90 4.07 13.92 0.57
C ALA A 90 4.98 14.62 -0.43
N GLN A 91 4.62 14.63 -1.72
CA GLN A 91 5.36 15.34 -2.76
C GLN A 91 5.32 16.85 -2.54
N CYS A 92 4.18 17.42 -2.18
CA CYS A 92 4.06 18.83 -1.81
C CYS A 92 4.91 19.20 -0.59
N ALA A 93 5.17 18.24 0.31
CA ALA A 93 6.10 18.40 1.44
C ALA A 93 7.58 18.16 1.08
N GLY A 94 7.90 17.97 -0.21
CA GLY A 94 9.27 17.79 -0.70
C GLY A 94 9.80 16.35 -0.59
N ILE A 95 8.97 15.38 -0.25
CA ILE A 95 9.35 13.96 -0.20
C ILE A 95 9.28 13.40 -1.63
N THR A 96 10.43 13.13 -2.22
CA THR A 96 10.54 12.63 -3.59
C THR A 96 10.83 11.13 -3.61
N ALA A 97 10.30 10.45 -4.62
CA ALA A 97 10.57 9.05 -4.92
C ALA A 97 10.52 8.83 -6.43
N LYS A 98 11.21 7.81 -6.92
CA LYS A 98 11.11 7.39 -8.32
C LYS A 98 9.96 6.40 -8.52
N TYR A 99 9.74 5.51 -7.56
CA TYR A 99 8.78 4.43 -7.65
C TYR A 99 7.77 4.47 -6.50
N ILE A 100 6.54 4.09 -6.80
CA ILE A 100 5.54 3.71 -5.79
C ILE A 100 5.36 2.19 -5.80
N LEU A 101 5.38 1.58 -4.60
CA LEU A 101 5.24 0.15 -4.42
C LEU A 101 3.97 -0.16 -3.64
N PHE A 102 3.16 -1.08 -4.13
CA PHE A 102 1.98 -1.58 -3.42
C PHE A 102 1.64 -3.02 -3.80
N ASP A 103 0.78 -3.62 -3.02
CA ASP A 103 0.27 -4.95 -3.29
C ASP A 103 -0.85 -4.96 -4.35
N SER A 104 -1.37 -6.13 -4.63
CA SER A 104 -2.41 -6.31 -5.65
C SER A 104 -3.75 -5.62 -5.33
N TRP A 105 -3.93 -5.10 -4.11
CA TRP A 105 -5.17 -4.42 -3.72
C TRP A 105 -5.32 -3.08 -4.42
N PHE A 106 -4.21 -2.37 -4.65
CA PHE A 106 -4.18 -1.04 -5.25
C PHE A 106 -3.85 -1.05 -6.76
N SER A 107 -3.57 -2.22 -7.36
CA SER A 107 -3.07 -2.37 -8.74
C SER A 107 -4.16 -2.26 -9.82
N ALA A 108 -5.20 -1.45 -9.62
CA ALA A 108 -6.20 -1.21 -10.66
C ALA A 108 -5.62 -0.32 -11.78
N PRO A 109 -5.97 -0.56 -13.07
CA PRO A 109 -5.51 0.25 -14.19
C PRO A 109 -5.70 1.75 -13.97
N LYS A 110 -6.88 2.19 -13.51
CA LYS A 110 -7.15 3.60 -13.20
C LYS A 110 -6.12 4.19 -12.23
N THR A 111 -5.82 3.49 -11.14
CA THR A 111 -4.87 3.95 -10.12
C THR A 111 -3.45 4.08 -10.69
N ILE A 112 -3.01 3.12 -11.51
CA ILE A 112 -1.68 3.15 -12.12
C ILE A 112 -1.55 4.32 -13.09
N LEU A 113 -2.58 4.55 -13.93
CA LEU A 113 -2.62 5.69 -14.85
C LEU A 113 -2.61 7.03 -14.12
N GLU A 114 -3.41 7.16 -13.06
CA GLU A 114 -3.49 8.36 -12.23
C GLU A 114 -2.14 8.70 -11.59
N LEU A 115 -1.47 7.72 -10.98
CA LEU A 115 -0.14 7.90 -10.39
C LEU A 115 0.91 8.33 -11.40
N LYS A 116 0.92 7.75 -12.61
CA LYS A 116 1.88 8.13 -13.65
C LYS A 116 1.61 9.53 -14.19
N LYS A 117 0.35 9.90 -14.39
CA LYS A 117 -0.01 11.19 -15.00
C LYS A 117 0.01 12.35 -14.03
N GLN A 118 -0.61 12.18 -12.88
CA GLN A 118 -0.78 13.26 -11.91
C GLN A 118 0.43 13.42 -11.01
N GLU A 119 0.97 12.32 -10.51
CA GLU A 119 2.07 12.35 -9.56
C GLU A 119 3.44 12.11 -10.20
N ARG A 120 3.48 11.78 -11.50
CA ARG A 120 4.70 11.47 -12.27
C ARG A 120 5.55 10.35 -11.66
N LEU A 121 4.91 9.43 -10.94
CA LEU A 121 5.55 8.29 -10.30
C LEU A 121 5.43 7.03 -11.14
N ASP A 122 6.50 6.30 -11.25
CA ASP A 122 6.47 4.95 -11.79
C ASP A 122 5.95 3.96 -10.75
N THR A 123 5.09 3.06 -11.20
CA THR A 123 4.51 2.03 -10.35
C THR A 123 5.24 0.71 -10.53
N ILE A 124 5.64 0.07 -9.42
CA ILE A 124 6.01 -1.34 -9.39
C ILE A 124 5.10 -2.05 -8.39
N ALA A 125 4.24 -2.93 -8.86
CA ALA A 125 3.20 -3.54 -8.04
C ALA A 125 2.92 -4.99 -8.40
N MET A 126 2.34 -5.74 -7.45
CA MET A 126 1.79 -7.05 -7.76
C MET A 126 0.39 -6.89 -8.37
N MET A 127 0.10 -7.66 -9.43
CA MET A 127 -1.19 -7.64 -10.11
C MET A 127 -2.12 -8.74 -9.60
N LYS A 128 -3.42 -8.47 -9.61
CA LYS A 128 -4.44 -9.52 -9.38
C LYS A 128 -4.61 -10.38 -10.63
N LYS A 129 -4.78 -11.68 -10.44
CA LYS A 129 -5.20 -12.62 -11.50
C LYS A 129 -6.72 -12.50 -11.74
N SER A 130 -7.17 -11.29 -12.09
CA SER A 130 -8.57 -10.95 -12.31
C SER A 130 -8.98 -11.08 -13.78
N LYS A 131 -10.22 -10.73 -14.08
CA LYS A 131 -10.74 -10.62 -15.47
C LYS A 131 -10.31 -9.32 -16.18
N THR A 132 -9.56 -8.44 -15.52
CA THR A 132 -9.05 -7.19 -16.12
C THR A 132 -8.18 -7.51 -17.33
N LYS A 133 -8.44 -6.85 -18.43
CA LYS A 133 -7.76 -7.05 -19.71
C LYS A 133 -6.76 -5.92 -19.98
N TYR A 134 -5.67 -6.28 -20.65
CA TYR A 134 -4.57 -5.42 -21.07
C TYR A 134 -4.35 -5.57 -22.55
N GLY A 135 -3.91 -4.52 -23.24
CA GLY A 135 -3.51 -4.60 -24.64
C GLY A 135 -2.24 -5.44 -24.77
N TYR A 136 -2.27 -6.50 -25.56
CA TYR A 136 -1.13 -7.37 -25.81
C TYR A 136 -1.18 -7.91 -27.24
N GLN A 137 -0.19 -7.56 -28.07
CA GLN A 137 -0.07 -8.01 -29.47
C GLN A 137 -1.36 -7.75 -30.31
N GLY A 138 -1.98 -6.57 -30.11
CA GLY A 138 -3.20 -6.19 -30.82
C GLY A 138 -4.52 -6.77 -30.26
N GLU A 139 -4.45 -7.60 -29.22
CA GLU A 139 -5.62 -8.17 -28.56
C GLU A 139 -5.75 -7.68 -27.11
N ARG A 140 -6.94 -7.84 -26.53
CA ARG A 140 -7.22 -7.54 -25.12
C ARG A 140 -7.29 -8.82 -24.30
N LEU A 141 -6.24 -9.11 -23.55
CA LEU A 141 -6.06 -10.34 -22.77
C LEU A 141 -5.88 -10.05 -21.28
N ASN A 142 -6.38 -10.95 -20.44
CA ASN A 142 -6.06 -10.91 -19.02
C ASN A 142 -4.70 -11.58 -18.72
N VAL A 143 -4.18 -11.39 -17.52
CA VAL A 143 -2.84 -11.89 -17.14
C VAL A 143 -2.70 -13.41 -17.23
N LYS A 144 -3.80 -14.19 -17.07
CA LYS A 144 -3.79 -15.65 -17.19
C LYS A 144 -3.68 -16.08 -18.67
N GLU A 145 -4.43 -15.41 -19.54
CA GLU A 145 -4.39 -15.63 -21.00
C GLU A 145 -3.01 -15.28 -21.56
N ILE A 146 -2.45 -14.12 -21.17
CA ILE A 146 -1.08 -13.72 -21.55
C ILE A 146 -0.08 -14.79 -21.07
N TYR A 147 -0.18 -15.23 -19.81
CA TYR A 147 0.71 -16.26 -19.28
C TYR A 147 0.59 -17.58 -20.07
N SER A 148 -0.62 -18.05 -20.39
CA SER A 148 -0.83 -19.31 -21.08
C SER A 148 -0.28 -19.32 -22.52
N ARG A 149 -0.43 -18.22 -23.24
CA ARG A 149 0.00 -18.09 -24.65
C ARG A 149 1.51 -18.03 -24.84
N ASN A 150 2.27 -17.67 -23.83
CA ASN A 150 3.71 -17.47 -23.96
C ASN A 150 4.53 -18.66 -23.43
N LYS A 151 5.68 -18.95 -24.07
CA LYS A 151 6.66 -19.93 -23.60
C LYS A 151 7.34 -19.39 -22.33
N LYS A 152 7.46 -20.22 -21.29
CA LYS A 152 8.08 -19.87 -20.02
C LYS A 152 9.55 -20.21 -20.01
N ARG A 153 10.35 -19.38 -19.32
CA ARG A 153 11.75 -19.71 -19.04
C ARG A 153 11.85 -20.94 -18.13
N ARG A 154 12.80 -21.80 -18.41
CA ARG A 154 13.08 -23.01 -17.61
C ARG A 154 14.29 -22.80 -16.71
N GLY A 155 14.54 -23.76 -15.82
CA GLY A 155 15.72 -23.77 -14.95
C GLY A 155 15.61 -22.82 -13.78
N ARG A 156 16.76 -22.26 -13.36
CA ARG A 156 16.92 -21.40 -12.16
C ARG A 156 16.63 -19.91 -12.43
N SER A 157 15.97 -19.56 -13.54
CA SER A 157 15.66 -18.16 -13.83
C SER A 157 14.83 -17.53 -12.70
N ARG A 158 15.17 -16.28 -12.34
CA ARG A 158 14.44 -15.49 -11.31
C ARG A 158 13.01 -15.19 -11.73
N TYR A 159 12.71 -15.11 -13.03
CA TYR A 159 11.38 -14.92 -13.57
C TYR A 159 11.03 -15.97 -14.63
N LEU A 160 9.73 -16.18 -14.85
CA LEU A 160 9.19 -17.18 -15.77
C LEU A 160 8.94 -16.62 -17.17
N LEU A 161 8.49 -15.37 -17.22
CA LEU A 161 8.07 -14.66 -18.44
C LEU A 161 8.15 -13.16 -18.18
N SER A 162 8.52 -12.40 -19.21
CA SER A 162 8.42 -10.95 -19.26
C SER A 162 7.79 -10.54 -20.59
N VAL A 163 6.82 -9.62 -20.54
CA VAL A 163 6.12 -9.11 -21.73
C VAL A 163 5.78 -7.65 -21.54
N LEU A 164 5.71 -6.91 -22.65
CA LEU A 164 5.16 -5.56 -22.69
C LEU A 164 3.65 -5.63 -22.96
N VAL A 165 2.90 -4.79 -22.29
CA VAL A 165 1.45 -4.64 -22.40
C VAL A 165 1.06 -3.17 -22.37
N GLU A 166 -0.14 -2.87 -22.86
CA GLU A 166 -0.78 -1.56 -22.67
C GLU A 166 -1.82 -1.64 -21.54
N ILE A 167 -1.65 -0.78 -20.54
CA ILE A 167 -2.65 -0.55 -19.51
C ILE A 167 -3.60 0.52 -20.04
N GLU A 168 -4.86 0.16 -20.25
CA GLU A 168 -5.85 1.05 -20.82
C GLU A 168 -7.03 1.25 -19.89
N LYS A 169 -7.47 2.49 -19.74
CA LYS A 169 -8.67 2.83 -18.99
C LYS A 169 -9.18 4.22 -19.40
N ASP A 170 -10.49 4.33 -19.64
CA ASP A 170 -11.20 5.58 -19.91
C ASP A 170 -10.58 6.41 -21.07
N GLY A 171 -10.13 5.72 -22.15
CA GLY A 171 -9.49 6.34 -23.32
C GLY A 171 -8.00 6.67 -23.14
N GLU A 172 -7.44 6.36 -21.99
CA GLU A 172 -6.02 6.55 -21.69
C GLU A 172 -5.27 5.23 -21.79
N SER A 173 -4.02 5.29 -22.25
CA SER A 173 -3.13 4.14 -22.40
C SER A 173 -1.74 4.45 -21.86
N LEU A 174 -1.09 3.43 -21.31
CA LEU A 174 0.26 3.50 -20.77
C LEU A 174 0.98 2.16 -21.01
N PRO A 175 2.17 2.16 -21.64
CA PRO A 175 2.97 0.94 -21.75
C PRO A 175 3.48 0.50 -20.37
N ALA A 176 3.47 -0.81 -20.16
CA ALA A 176 3.96 -1.42 -18.93
C ALA A 176 4.61 -2.78 -19.19
N LYS A 177 5.55 -3.16 -18.34
CA LYS A 177 6.21 -4.46 -18.36
C LYS A 177 5.57 -5.37 -17.32
N LEU A 178 5.09 -6.54 -17.73
CA LEU A 178 4.63 -7.59 -16.83
C LEU A 178 5.74 -8.62 -16.63
N VAL A 179 6.10 -8.88 -15.38
CA VAL A 179 7.12 -9.86 -15.00
C VAL A 179 6.47 -10.96 -14.18
N PHE A 180 6.44 -12.16 -14.70
CA PHE A 180 5.86 -13.33 -14.05
C PHE A 180 6.93 -14.07 -13.25
N VAL A 181 6.71 -14.22 -11.94
CA VAL A 181 7.65 -14.84 -11.01
C VAL A 181 7.06 -16.07 -10.34
N ARG A 182 7.92 -17.00 -9.89
CA ARG A 182 7.48 -18.17 -9.14
C ARG A 182 6.92 -17.76 -7.77
N ASN A 183 5.79 -18.33 -7.40
CA ASN A 183 5.28 -18.17 -6.04
C ASN A 183 6.07 -19.08 -5.08
N LYS A 184 6.86 -18.48 -4.19
CA LYS A 184 7.67 -19.23 -3.21
C LYS A 184 6.80 -20.05 -2.24
N SER A 185 5.61 -19.57 -1.92
CA SER A 185 4.70 -20.23 -0.97
C SER A 185 3.87 -21.36 -1.60
N LYS A 186 3.68 -21.32 -2.95
CA LYS A 186 2.86 -22.31 -3.68
C LYS A 186 3.60 -22.73 -4.96
N ARG A 187 4.30 -23.85 -4.90
CA ARG A 187 5.27 -24.31 -5.92
C ARG A 187 4.70 -24.41 -7.35
N LYS A 188 3.39 -24.64 -7.51
CA LYS A 188 2.70 -24.72 -8.82
C LYS A 188 2.08 -23.39 -9.26
N ASP A 189 2.20 -22.36 -8.47
CA ASP A 189 1.59 -21.05 -8.71
C ASP A 189 2.63 -20.01 -9.09
N TRP A 190 2.18 -18.90 -9.66
CA TRP A 190 3.00 -17.78 -10.07
C TRP A 190 2.38 -16.46 -9.62
N LEU A 191 3.19 -15.45 -9.50
CA LEU A 191 2.78 -14.07 -9.25
C LEU A 191 3.15 -13.24 -10.48
N VAL A 192 2.49 -12.10 -10.66
CA VAL A 192 2.83 -11.15 -11.73
C VAL A 192 3.05 -9.77 -11.14
N LEU A 193 4.19 -9.20 -11.47
CA LEU A 193 4.55 -7.82 -11.17
C LEU A 193 4.33 -6.98 -12.42
N VAL A 194 3.91 -5.74 -12.22
CA VAL A 194 3.84 -4.70 -13.25
C VAL A 194 4.86 -3.63 -12.94
N SER A 195 5.52 -3.11 -13.98
CA SER A 195 6.30 -1.88 -13.92
C SER A 195 5.87 -0.94 -15.04
N THR A 196 5.62 0.32 -14.71
CA THR A 196 5.41 1.38 -15.71
C THR A 196 6.73 1.96 -16.22
N ASP A 197 7.84 1.78 -15.49
CA ASP A 197 9.18 1.98 -16.02
C ASP A 197 9.59 0.72 -16.79
N ILE A 198 9.45 0.76 -18.12
CA ILE A 198 9.79 -0.36 -19.00
C ILE A 198 11.29 -0.46 -19.29
N SER A 199 12.08 0.53 -18.90
CA SER A 199 13.53 0.59 -19.17
C SER A 199 14.36 -0.28 -18.23
N ILE A 200 13.87 -0.56 -17.01
CA ILE A 200 14.60 -1.36 -16.02
C ILE A 200 14.47 -2.86 -16.27
N SER A 201 15.48 -3.61 -15.85
CA SER A 201 15.51 -5.08 -16.00
C SER A 201 14.46 -5.78 -15.12
N GLU A 202 14.13 -7.01 -15.48
CA GLU A 202 13.21 -7.85 -14.72
C GLU A 202 13.72 -8.16 -13.32
N GLU A 203 15.02 -8.37 -13.19
CA GLU A 203 15.71 -8.61 -11.93
C GLU A 203 15.60 -7.38 -11.02
N GLU A 204 15.74 -6.19 -11.60
CA GLU A 204 15.62 -4.93 -10.87
C GLU A 204 14.18 -4.68 -10.42
N ILE A 205 13.18 -4.96 -11.26
CA ILE A 205 11.76 -4.91 -10.88
C ILE A 205 11.51 -5.81 -9.66
N ILE A 206 12.02 -7.04 -9.69
CA ILE A 206 11.86 -8.00 -8.59
C ILE A 206 12.56 -7.50 -7.33
N ARG A 207 13.79 -6.94 -7.45
CA ARG A 207 14.57 -6.40 -6.34
C ARG A 207 13.86 -5.23 -5.67
N ILE A 208 13.43 -4.25 -6.47
CA ILE A 208 12.72 -3.05 -5.96
C ILE A 208 11.40 -3.47 -5.31
N TYR A 209 10.60 -4.33 -5.97
CA TYR A 209 9.35 -4.80 -5.39
C TYR A 209 9.54 -5.50 -4.04
N GLY A 210 10.67 -6.18 -3.85
CA GLY A 210 11.03 -6.80 -2.58
C GLY A 210 11.07 -5.83 -1.40
N LYS A 211 11.43 -4.57 -1.64
CA LYS A 211 11.45 -3.50 -0.63
C LYS A 211 10.06 -3.14 -0.08
N ARG A 212 8.98 -3.49 -0.79
CA ARG A 212 7.63 -3.38 -0.25
C ARG A 212 7.45 -4.12 1.09
N TRP A 213 8.26 -5.15 1.34
CA TRP A 213 8.20 -5.90 2.60
C TRP A 213 8.59 -5.06 3.83
N ASP A 214 9.34 -4.00 3.65
CA ASP A 214 9.83 -3.15 4.74
C ASP A 214 8.67 -2.53 5.54
N ILE A 215 7.51 -2.25 4.88
CA ILE A 215 6.32 -1.78 5.58
C ILE A 215 5.71 -2.83 6.51
N GLU A 216 5.85 -4.12 6.20
CA GLU A 216 5.36 -5.21 7.05
C GLU A 216 6.26 -5.39 8.27
N VAL A 217 7.58 -5.25 8.08
CA VAL A 217 8.57 -5.22 9.18
C VAL A 217 8.30 -4.03 10.09
N PHE A 218 8.09 -2.84 9.51
CA PHE A 218 7.69 -1.64 10.25
C PHE A 218 6.43 -1.88 11.10
N PHE A 219 5.36 -2.43 10.53
CA PHE A 219 4.15 -2.72 11.29
C PHE A 219 4.37 -3.75 12.40
N LYS A 220 5.21 -4.75 12.16
CA LYS A 220 5.59 -5.73 13.19
C LYS A 220 6.30 -5.04 14.36
N ALA A 221 7.29 -4.20 14.08
CA ALA A 221 8.01 -3.42 15.10
C ALA A 221 7.06 -2.51 15.88
N CYS A 222 6.23 -1.72 15.20
CA CYS A 222 5.27 -0.83 15.84
C CYS A 222 4.26 -1.56 16.73
N LYS A 223 3.75 -2.71 16.31
CA LYS A 223 2.78 -3.49 17.09
C LYS A 223 3.41 -4.22 18.27
N SER A 224 4.62 -4.76 18.11
CA SER A 224 5.28 -5.58 19.12
C SER A 224 5.98 -4.74 20.20
N TYR A 225 6.66 -3.68 19.80
CA TYR A 225 7.55 -2.90 20.67
C TYR A 225 7.06 -1.48 20.95
N LEU A 226 6.44 -0.79 19.98
CA LEU A 226 6.05 0.61 20.11
C LEU A 226 4.58 0.83 20.49
N LYS A 227 3.88 -0.23 20.88
CA LYS A 227 2.51 -0.16 21.44
C LYS A 227 1.43 0.39 20.48
N LEU A 228 1.60 0.26 19.17
CA LEU A 228 0.67 0.80 18.16
C LEU A 228 -0.80 0.40 18.39
N VAL A 229 -1.06 -0.80 18.90
CA VAL A 229 -2.41 -1.33 19.15
C VAL A 229 -2.72 -1.60 20.62
N LYS A 230 -1.77 -1.28 21.51
CA LYS A 230 -1.87 -1.50 22.94
C LYS A 230 -1.89 -0.16 23.69
N GLU A 231 -2.35 -0.18 24.96
CA GLU A 231 -2.26 0.95 25.90
C GLU A 231 -3.07 2.20 25.51
N TYR A 232 -3.68 2.26 24.31
CA TYR A 232 -4.50 3.38 23.92
C TYR A 232 -5.98 3.14 24.26
N ARG A 233 -6.55 3.99 25.13
CA ARG A 233 -7.95 3.91 25.60
C ARG A 233 -8.84 5.07 25.13
N GLY A 234 -8.30 6.01 24.37
CA GLY A 234 -9.04 7.17 23.87
C GLY A 234 -10.21 6.77 22.96
N ILE A 235 -11.27 7.58 22.99
CA ILE A 235 -12.48 7.41 22.18
C ILE A 235 -12.58 8.44 21.04
N SER A 236 -11.78 9.50 21.06
CA SER A 236 -11.74 10.52 20.00
C SER A 236 -10.97 10.02 18.77
N TYR A 237 -11.49 10.31 17.59
CA TYR A 237 -10.83 9.99 16.33
C TYR A 237 -9.46 10.71 16.18
N ASP A 238 -9.42 12.00 16.58
CA ASP A 238 -8.17 12.78 16.50
C ASP A 238 -7.11 12.25 17.46
N ALA A 239 -7.50 11.86 18.68
CA ALA A 239 -6.57 11.28 19.64
C ALA A 239 -6.03 9.93 19.18
N MET A 240 -6.83 9.10 18.47
CA MET A 240 -6.34 7.87 17.86
C MET A 240 -5.34 8.16 16.73
N SER A 241 -5.63 9.15 15.90
CA SER A 241 -4.71 9.58 14.84
C SER A 241 -3.40 10.13 15.42
N ALA A 242 -3.48 10.93 16.48
CA ALA A 242 -2.31 11.44 17.19
C ALA A 242 -1.46 10.31 17.81
N HIS A 243 -2.10 9.30 18.41
CA HIS A 243 -1.37 8.12 18.91
C HIS A 243 -0.58 7.41 17.81
N VAL A 244 -1.18 7.19 16.63
CA VAL A 244 -0.46 6.61 15.50
C VAL A 244 0.72 7.49 15.09
N ALA A 245 0.53 8.81 15.01
CA ALA A 245 1.60 9.74 14.66
C ALA A 245 2.77 9.70 15.67
N ILE A 246 2.47 9.63 16.98
CA ILE A 246 3.49 9.49 18.03
C ILE A 246 4.27 8.19 17.87
N VAL A 247 3.59 7.06 17.59
CA VAL A 247 4.27 5.78 17.35
C VAL A 247 5.17 5.85 16.12
N PHE A 248 4.71 6.51 15.05
CA PHE A 248 5.51 6.72 13.84
C PHE A 248 6.75 7.59 14.13
N ALA A 249 6.59 8.67 14.88
CA ALA A 249 7.70 9.53 15.29
C ALA A 249 8.73 8.74 16.13
N ARG A 250 8.30 7.92 17.08
CA ARG A 250 9.19 7.04 17.86
C ARG A 250 9.95 6.06 16.98
N TYR A 251 9.28 5.45 16.00
CA TYR A 251 9.95 4.57 15.04
C TYR A 251 11.01 5.33 14.21
N MET A 252 10.68 6.52 13.71
CA MET A 252 11.62 7.35 12.95
C MET A 252 12.84 7.72 13.79
N MET A 253 12.65 8.12 15.05
CA MET A 253 13.77 8.43 15.96
C MET A 253 14.70 7.22 16.15
N LEU A 254 14.15 6.02 16.33
CA LEU A 254 14.96 4.80 16.44
C LEU A 254 15.70 4.49 15.14
N SER A 255 15.03 4.67 13.99
CA SER A 255 15.65 4.45 12.67
C SER A 255 16.81 5.42 12.40
N VAL A 256 16.68 6.68 12.82
CA VAL A 256 17.74 7.68 12.72
C VAL A 256 18.89 7.33 13.67
N ALA A 257 18.59 7.05 14.93
CA ALA A 257 19.60 6.68 15.93
C ALA A 257 20.40 5.43 15.51
N GLN A 258 19.72 4.40 14.98
CA GLN A 258 20.37 3.21 14.42
C GLN A 258 21.36 3.58 13.32
N ARG A 259 20.96 4.47 12.42
CA ARG A 259 21.77 4.88 11.28
C ARG A 259 22.97 5.74 11.68
N GLU A 260 22.79 6.66 12.63
CA GLU A 260 23.85 7.53 13.16
C GLU A 260 24.91 6.77 13.97
N ASN A 261 24.50 5.72 14.66
CA ASN A 261 25.39 4.88 15.46
C ASN A 261 25.96 3.69 14.66
N GLU A 262 25.67 3.57 13.37
CA GLU A 262 26.08 2.43 12.52
C GLU A 262 25.75 1.07 13.17
N ASP A 263 24.59 0.98 13.87
CA ASP A 263 24.21 -0.21 14.61
C ASP A 263 23.66 -1.29 13.65
N ASP A 264 24.31 -2.43 13.61
CA ASP A 264 23.92 -3.58 12.78
C ASP A 264 22.63 -4.25 13.27
N LYS A 265 22.17 -3.95 14.49
CA LYS A 265 20.93 -4.49 15.04
C LYS A 265 19.71 -3.91 14.32
N THR A 266 18.71 -4.72 14.14
CA THR A 266 17.41 -4.25 13.66
C THR A 266 16.68 -3.47 14.75
N ILE A 267 15.74 -2.58 14.37
CA ILE A 267 14.88 -1.84 15.33
C ILE A 267 14.14 -2.80 16.29
N CYS A 268 13.99 -4.06 15.92
CA CYS A 268 13.38 -5.07 16.78
C CYS A 268 14.36 -5.66 17.81
N GLU A 269 15.65 -5.43 17.66
CA GLU A 269 16.74 -5.91 18.53
C GLU A 269 17.31 -4.78 19.41
N LEU A 270 16.96 -3.51 19.11
CA LEU A 270 17.19 -2.36 19.96
C LEU A 270 16.15 -2.26 21.08
#